data_405aaf58857a77da10d432e91943de42
#
_entry.id   405aaf58857a77da10d432e91943de42
#
_cell.length_a   1.000
_cell.length_b   1.000
_cell.length_c   1.000
_cell.angle_alpha   90.00
_cell.angle_beta   90.00
_cell.angle_gamma   90.00
#
_symmetry.space_group_name_H-M   'P 1'
#
loop_
_entity.id
_entity.type
_entity.pdbx_description
1 polymer ?
#
loop_
_entity_poly.entity_id
_entity_poly.type
_entity_poly.pdbx_seq_one_letter_code
_entity_poly.pdbx_strand_id
1 'polypeptide(L)'
;EASSSPEVRTAKIEQLTWLLEDLSTLAPKKGEWESLNEEHTRLSHGVSIIEGLTASVDWLTQGEDSASDLVSRAQSRVDDLSNYDERLKGVSETLTTAAELIDDAAHDLERILDKTEADSNRFEKVDRRVSKYFTMARKYRTEPEVLYAFEAENKRRLEELQNDENLDA
;
A
#
# COMPACT_ATOMS: atom_id res chain seq x y z
N GLU A 1 15.38 -16.75 -38.87
CA GLU A 1 15.72 -18.00 -39.54
C GLU A 1 14.46 -18.81 -39.78
N ALA A 2 13.99 -18.77 -41.02
CA ALA A 2 12.69 -19.28 -41.42
C ALA A 2 12.68 -20.77 -41.76
N SER A 3 13.73 -21.51 -41.41
CA SER A 3 13.87 -22.90 -41.85
C SER A 3 13.63 -23.95 -40.77
N SER A 4 12.72 -23.66 -39.83
CA SER A 4 12.31 -24.66 -38.86
C SER A 4 11.48 -25.74 -39.53
N SER A 5 11.72 -26.99 -39.18
CA SER A 5 10.88 -28.09 -39.64
C SER A 5 9.45 -27.90 -39.15
N PRO A 6 8.44 -28.46 -39.83
CA PRO A 6 7.06 -28.42 -39.34
C PRO A 6 6.90 -28.97 -37.93
N GLU A 7 7.70 -29.95 -37.53
CA GLU A 7 7.66 -30.55 -36.18
C GLU A 7 8.13 -29.57 -35.12
N VAL A 8 9.23 -28.82 -35.40
CA VAL A 8 9.72 -27.78 -34.50
C VAL A 8 8.74 -26.63 -34.37
N ARG A 9 8.11 -26.27 -35.50
CA ARG A 9 7.07 -25.23 -35.50
C ARG A 9 5.88 -25.61 -34.63
N THR A 10 5.37 -26.83 -34.75
CA THR A 10 4.26 -27.34 -33.95
C THR A 10 4.62 -27.32 -32.46
N ALA A 11 5.81 -27.75 -32.11
CA ALA A 11 6.28 -27.73 -30.73
C ALA A 11 6.36 -26.32 -30.15
N LYS A 12 6.82 -25.34 -30.96
CA LYS A 12 6.86 -23.93 -30.54
C LYS A 12 5.45 -23.35 -30.36
N ILE A 13 4.52 -23.68 -31.24
CA ILE A 13 3.12 -23.26 -31.14
C ILE A 13 2.53 -23.76 -29.82
N GLU A 14 2.71 -25.03 -29.50
CA GLU A 14 2.24 -25.61 -28.24
C GLU A 14 2.85 -24.91 -27.02
N GLN A 15 4.15 -24.69 -27.06
CA GLN A 15 4.87 -24.03 -25.97
C GLN A 15 4.39 -22.59 -25.76
N LEU A 16 4.20 -21.82 -26.84
CA LEU A 16 3.72 -20.43 -26.77
C LEU A 16 2.26 -20.37 -26.32
N THR A 17 1.44 -21.31 -26.78
CA THR A 17 0.04 -21.40 -26.35
C THR A 17 -0.05 -21.62 -24.86
N TRP A 18 0.77 -22.52 -24.34
CA TRP A 18 0.83 -22.83 -22.92
C TRP A 18 1.30 -21.62 -22.10
N LEU A 19 2.36 -20.98 -22.56
CA LEU A 19 2.90 -19.75 -21.95
C LEU A 19 1.85 -18.66 -21.88
N LEU A 20 1.12 -18.43 -22.97
CA LEU A 20 0.10 -17.38 -23.06
C LEU A 20 -1.13 -17.68 -22.20
N GLU A 21 -1.52 -18.94 -22.09
CA GLU A 21 -2.57 -19.35 -21.17
C GLU A 21 -2.18 -19.05 -19.72
N ASP A 22 -0.93 -19.35 -19.35
CA ASP A 22 -0.40 -19.07 -18.02
C ASP A 22 -0.35 -17.56 -17.76
N LEU A 23 0.16 -16.78 -18.71
CA LEU A 23 0.20 -15.32 -18.59
C LEU A 23 -1.19 -14.70 -18.49
N SER A 24 -2.19 -15.33 -19.14
CA SER A 24 -3.57 -14.85 -19.09
C SER A 24 -4.16 -14.92 -17.69
N THR A 25 -3.63 -15.77 -16.80
CA THR A 25 -4.08 -15.84 -15.41
C THR A 25 -3.71 -14.57 -14.65
N LEU A 26 -2.62 -13.93 -15.03
CA LEU A 26 -2.24 -12.62 -14.51
C LEU A 26 -2.94 -11.50 -15.29
N ALA A 27 -3.04 -11.64 -16.62
CA ALA A 27 -3.58 -10.64 -17.55
C ALA A 27 -2.94 -9.26 -17.31
N PRO A 28 -1.61 -9.12 -17.49
CA PRO A 28 -0.94 -7.85 -17.26
C PRO A 28 -1.44 -6.79 -18.24
N LYS A 29 -1.62 -5.56 -17.72
CA LYS A 29 -2.11 -4.42 -18.49
C LYS A 29 -1.01 -3.39 -18.68
N LYS A 30 -1.10 -2.64 -19.77
CA LYS A 30 -0.15 -1.58 -20.06
C LYS A 30 -0.15 -0.53 -18.96
N GLY A 31 1.04 -0.27 -18.38
CA GLY A 31 1.20 0.72 -17.32
C GLY A 31 0.70 0.28 -15.94
N GLU A 32 0.14 -0.91 -15.84
CA GLU A 32 -0.40 -1.42 -14.58
C GLU A 32 0.68 -1.60 -13.51
N TRP A 33 1.81 -2.17 -13.88
CA TRP A 33 2.88 -2.45 -12.92
C TRP A 33 3.38 -1.17 -12.25
N GLU A 34 3.64 -0.12 -13.02
CA GLU A 34 4.15 1.15 -12.52
C GLU A 34 3.17 1.77 -11.53
N SER A 35 1.89 1.76 -11.86
CA SER A 35 0.81 2.27 -11.02
C SER A 35 0.67 1.47 -9.73
N LEU A 36 0.70 0.15 -9.83
CA LEU A 36 0.62 -0.78 -8.69
C LEU A 36 1.81 -0.63 -7.75
N ASN A 37 3.00 -0.52 -8.30
CA ASN A 37 4.22 -0.41 -7.51
C ASN A 37 4.26 0.90 -6.74
N GLU A 38 3.83 2.00 -7.35
CA GLU A 38 3.70 3.30 -6.70
C GLU A 38 2.69 3.24 -5.56
N GLU A 39 1.50 2.70 -5.82
CA GLU A 39 0.45 2.55 -4.82
C GLU A 39 0.88 1.64 -3.69
N HIS A 40 1.51 0.52 -4.00
CA HIS A 40 2.04 -0.43 -3.02
C HIS A 40 3.05 0.23 -2.08
N THR A 41 3.99 0.99 -2.62
CA THR A 41 4.98 1.72 -1.83
C THR A 41 4.31 2.71 -0.89
N ARG A 42 3.35 3.49 -1.41
CA ARG A 42 2.61 4.46 -0.60
C ARG A 42 1.82 3.80 0.52
N LEU A 43 1.11 2.71 0.22
CA LEU A 43 0.26 2.02 1.19
C LEU A 43 1.05 1.14 2.18
N SER A 44 2.27 0.75 1.83
CA SER A 44 3.10 -0.12 2.67
C SER A 44 3.46 0.51 4.02
N HIS A 45 3.45 1.83 4.11
CA HIS A 45 3.70 2.55 5.36
C HIS A 45 2.48 2.61 6.28
N GLY A 46 1.32 2.17 5.79
CA GLY A 46 0.06 2.23 6.55
C GLY A 46 0.11 1.53 7.89
N VAL A 47 0.74 0.35 7.96
CA VAL A 47 0.87 -0.42 9.21
C VAL A 47 1.64 0.38 10.26
N SER A 48 2.79 0.95 9.87
CA SER A 48 3.61 1.78 10.77
C SER A 48 2.87 3.03 11.22
N ILE A 49 2.12 3.65 10.31
CA ILE A 49 1.29 4.83 10.64
C ILE A 49 0.22 4.44 11.67
N ILE A 50 -0.51 3.35 11.43
CA ILE A 50 -1.55 2.86 12.34
C ILE A 50 -0.97 2.59 13.74
N GLU A 51 0.14 1.87 13.82
CA GLU A 51 0.80 1.57 15.09
C GLU A 51 1.22 2.84 15.83
N GLY A 52 1.89 3.76 15.13
CA GLY A 52 2.37 5.01 15.71
C GLY A 52 1.24 5.93 16.15
N LEU A 53 0.18 6.05 15.36
CA LEU A 53 -0.98 6.88 15.71
C LEU A 53 -1.78 6.29 16.86
N THR A 54 -1.97 4.97 16.88
CA THR A 54 -2.66 4.30 17.98
C THR A 54 -1.93 4.54 19.31
N ALA A 55 -0.62 4.37 19.31
CA ALA A 55 0.20 4.64 20.49
C ALA A 55 0.12 6.12 20.92
N SER A 56 0.18 7.03 19.94
CA SER A 56 0.17 8.48 20.22
C SER A 56 -1.18 8.92 20.82
N VAL A 57 -2.31 8.45 20.28
CA VAL A 57 -3.63 8.73 20.81
C VAL A 57 -3.77 8.18 22.24
N ASP A 58 -3.25 6.99 22.48
CA ASP A 58 -3.24 6.39 23.80
C ASP A 58 -2.47 7.26 24.82
N TRP A 59 -1.28 7.69 24.46
CA TRP A 59 -0.47 8.55 25.32
C TRP A 59 -1.07 9.94 25.52
N LEU A 60 -1.76 10.48 24.52
CA LEU A 60 -2.34 11.82 24.60
C LEU A 60 -3.66 11.87 25.37
N THR A 61 -4.57 10.92 25.11
CA THR A 61 -5.94 11.03 25.66
C THR A 61 -6.57 9.73 26.15
N GLN A 62 -6.24 8.56 25.56
CA GLN A 62 -7.03 7.33 25.78
C GLN A 62 -6.49 6.43 26.89
N GLY A 63 -5.18 6.44 27.14
CA GLY A 63 -4.55 5.57 28.10
C GLY A 63 -4.61 6.10 29.54
N GLU A 64 -4.19 5.24 30.47
CA GLU A 64 -3.98 5.66 31.86
C GLU A 64 -2.82 6.66 31.93
N ASP A 65 -2.93 7.65 32.80
CA ASP A 65 -1.94 8.70 32.95
C ASP A 65 -1.58 9.35 31.61
N SER A 66 -2.60 9.56 30.77
CA SER A 66 -2.43 10.27 29.49
C SER A 66 -1.97 11.71 29.73
N ALA A 67 -1.39 12.31 28.70
CA ALA A 67 -0.96 13.72 28.76
C ALA A 67 -2.15 14.62 29.14
N SER A 68 -3.32 14.39 28.58
CA SER A 68 -4.55 15.14 28.92
C SER A 68 -4.89 15.00 30.39
N ASP A 69 -4.85 13.79 30.94
CA ASP A 69 -5.12 13.54 32.35
C ASP A 69 -4.13 14.26 33.27
N LEU A 70 -2.84 14.17 32.94
CA LEU A 70 -1.77 14.79 33.75
C LEU A 70 -1.85 16.31 33.73
N VAL A 71 -2.09 16.88 32.54
CA VAL A 71 -2.25 18.34 32.41
C VAL A 71 -3.48 18.82 33.16
N SER A 72 -4.61 18.09 33.08
CA SER A 72 -5.83 18.44 33.78
C SER A 72 -5.65 18.37 35.30
N ARG A 73 -4.93 17.35 35.80
CA ARG A 73 -4.61 17.24 37.22
C ARG A 73 -3.74 18.39 37.70
N ALA A 74 -2.72 18.74 36.92
CA ALA A 74 -1.86 19.87 37.24
C ALA A 74 -2.64 21.18 37.22
N GLN A 75 -3.51 21.38 36.23
CA GLN A 75 -4.37 22.55 36.09
C GLN A 75 -5.29 22.71 37.34
N SER A 76 -5.95 21.63 37.76
CA SER A 76 -6.82 21.66 38.92
C SER A 76 -6.04 22.04 40.20
N ARG A 77 -4.85 21.48 40.37
CA ARG A 77 -4.03 21.77 41.54
C ARG A 77 -3.56 23.23 41.55
N VAL A 78 -3.11 23.71 40.38
CA VAL A 78 -2.67 25.12 40.27
C VAL A 78 -3.83 26.06 40.43
N ASP A 79 -4.99 25.72 39.91
CA ASP A 79 -6.22 26.53 40.06
C ASP A 79 -6.60 26.68 41.54
N ASP A 80 -6.55 25.58 42.31
CA ASP A 80 -6.82 25.61 43.74
C ASP A 80 -5.80 26.52 44.47
N LEU A 81 -4.52 26.41 44.11
CA LEU A 81 -3.45 27.23 44.69
C LEU A 81 -3.59 28.71 44.32
N SER A 82 -4.21 29.01 43.17
CA SER A 82 -4.42 30.39 42.74
C SER A 82 -5.27 31.20 43.71
N ASN A 83 -6.07 30.53 44.56
CA ASN A 83 -6.81 31.19 45.62
C ASN A 83 -5.91 31.80 46.70
N TYR A 84 -4.67 31.30 46.80
CA TYR A 84 -3.67 31.78 47.77
C TYR A 84 -2.60 32.65 47.14
N ASP A 85 -2.45 32.58 45.80
CA ASP A 85 -1.38 33.30 45.08
C ASP A 85 -1.89 33.67 43.67
N GLU A 86 -2.16 34.96 43.47
CA GLU A 86 -2.71 35.49 42.21
C GLU A 86 -1.79 35.26 41.00
N ARG A 87 -0.47 35.11 41.25
CA ARG A 87 0.46 34.83 40.14
C ARG A 87 0.15 33.54 39.39
N LEU A 88 -0.57 32.62 40.03
CA LEU A 88 -0.91 31.31 39.46
C LEU A 88 -2.13 31.32 38.55
N LYS A 89 -2.95 32.39 38.56
CA LYS A 89 -4.13 32.46 37.70
C LYS A 89 -3.83 32.33 36.21
N GLY A 90 -2.81 33.05 35.75
CA GLY A 90 -2.37 33.00 34.37
C GLY A 90 -1.84 31.63 33.96
N VAL A 91 -1.15 30.96 34.88
CA VAL A 91 -0.62 29.60 34.66
C VAL A 91 -1.77 28.60 34.56
N SER A 92 -2.79 28.71 35.40
CA SER A 92 -3.97 27.85 35.36
C SER A 92 -4.67 27.96 34.00
N GLU A 93 -4.85 29.17 33.48
CA GLU A 93 -5.45 29.40 32.15
C GLU A 93 -4.60 28.80 31.03
N THR A 94 -3.28 28.95 31.11
CA THR A 94 -2.35 28.36 30.15
C THR A 94 -2.47 26.84 30.11
N LEU A 95 -2.59 26.20 31.28
CA LEU A 95 -2.76 24.75 31.39
C LEU A 95 -4.10 24.28 30.81
N THR A 96 -5.17 25.06 30.98
CA THR A 96 -6.45 24.78 30.37
C THR A 96 -6.34 24.80 28.84
N THR A 97 -5.67 25.81 28.29
CA THR A 97 -5.42 25.91 26.85
C THR A 97 -4.58 24.74 26.33
N ALA A 98 -3.55 24.35 27.11
CA ALA A 98 -2.70 23.21 26.74
C ALA A 98 -3.51 21.91 26.66
N ALA A 99 -4.43 21.68 27.61
CA ALA A 99 -5.31 20.50 27.57
C ALA A 99 -6.20 20.51 26.33
N GLU A 100 -6.77 21.66 25.99
CA GLU A 100 -7.59 21.80 24.76
C GLU A 100 -6.79 21.50 23.50
N LEU A 101 -5.56 21.97 23.40
CA LEU A 101 -4.68 21.71 22.25
C LEU A 101 -4.29 20.23 22.15
N ILE A 102 -4.09 19.57 23.27
CA ILE A 102 -3.82 18.13 23.29
C ILE A 102 -5.03 17.36 22.76
N ASP A 103 -6.23 17.71 23.19
CA ASP A 103 -7.47 17.09 22.74
C ASP A 103 -7.68 17.31 21.23
N ASP A 104 -7.44 18.53 20.75
CA ASP A 104 -7.53 18.85 19.32
C ASP A 104 -6.57 18.00 18.50
N ALA A 105 -5.32 17.89 18.95
CA ALA A 105 -4.32 17.06 18.26
C ALA A 105 -4.74 15.59 18.23
N ALA A 106 -5.25 15.07 19.35
CA ALA A 106 -5.71 13.68 19.43
C ALA A 106 -6.88 13.41 18.48
N HIS A 107 -7.83 14.34 18.37
CA HIS A 107 -8.94 14.23 17.41
C HIS A 107 -8.47 14.20 15.97
N ASP A 108 -7.49 15.04 15.63
CA ASP A 108 -6.90 15.05 14.29
C ASP A 108 -6.21 13.71 13.97
N LEU A 109 -5.48 13.17 14.94
CA LEU A 109 -4.83 11.88 14.80
C LEU A 109 -5.84 10.74 14.63
N GLU A 110 -6.94 10.76 15.38
CA GLU A 110 -8.01 9.76 15.24
C GLU A 110 -8.64 9.77 13.86
N ARG A 111 -8.87 10.95 13.28
CA ARG A 111 -9.41 11.06 11.91
C ARG A 111 -8.44 10.49 10.87
N ILE A 112 -7.15 10.77 11.03
CA ILE A 112 -6.12 10.24 10.13
C ILE A 112 -6.01 8.73 10.30
N LEU A 113 -6.08 8.24 11.53
CA LEU A 113 -6.05 6.81 11.84
C LEU A 113 -7.21 6.06 11.16
N ASP A 114 -8.45 6.57 11.28
CA ASP A 114 -9.62 5.97 10.65
C ASP A 114 -9.46 5.87 9.14
N LYS A 115 -8.95 6.92 8.50
CA LYS A 115 -8.70 6.94 7.07
C LYS A 115 -7.62 5.94 6.66
N THR A 116 -6.55 5.86 7.45
CA THR A 116 -5.44 4.94 7.18
C THR A 116 -5.89 3.48 7.33
N GLU A 117 -6.74 3.19 8.32
CA GLU A 117 -7.33 1.86 8.51
C GLU A 117 -8.23 1.47 7.32
N ALA A 118 -8.99 2.41 6.79
CA ALA A 118 -9.81 2.18 5.61
C ALA A 118 -8.95 1.81 4.38
N ASP A 119 -7.77 2.43 4.24
CA ASP A 119 -6.83 2.15 3.16
C ASP A 119 -6.12 0.78 3.30
N SER A 120 -6.13 0.17 4.49
CA SER A 120 -5.45 -1.11 4.72
C SER A 120 -6.05 -2.25 3.90
N ASN A 121 -7.35 -2.25 3.67
CA ASN A 121 -8.02 -3.24 2.82
C ASN A 121 -7.56 -3.12 1.36
N ARG A 122 -7.33 -1.90 0.91
CA ARG A 122 -6.78 -1.64 -0.43
C ARG A 122 -5.35 -2.16 -0.54
N PHE A 123 -4.55 -1.98 0.51
CA PHE A 123 -3.18 -2.49 0.53
C PHE A 123 -3.13 -4.01 0.31
N GLU A 124 -4.00 -4.77 0.96
CA GLU A 124 -4.03 -6.23 0.80
C GLU A 124 -4.27 -6.65 -0.65
N LYS A 125 -5.17 -5.97 -1.34
CA LYS A 125 -5.48 -6.23 -2.76
C LYS A 125 -4.28 -5.90 -3.64
N VAL A 126 -3.67 -4.75 -3.43
CA VAL A 126 -2.50 -4.28 -4.18
C VAL A 126 -1.33 -5.24 -3.95
N ASP A 127 -1.09 -5.62 -2.69
CA ASP A 127 -0.01 -6.53 -2.32
C ASP A 127 -0.16 -7.90 -3.01
N ARG A 128 -1.37 -8.45 -3.04
CA ARG A 128 -1.63 -9.72 -3.73
C ARG A 128 -1.36 -9.61 -5.23
N ARG A 129 -1.76 -8.49 -5.84
CA ARG A 129 -1.54 -8.27 -7.27
C ARG A 129 -0.06 -8.12 -7.58
N VAL A 130 0.67 -7.36 -6.77
CA VAL A 130 2.14 -7.22 -6.86
C VAL A 130 2.82 -8.57 -6.74
N SER A 131 2.39 -9.40 -5.79
CA SER A 131 2.95 -10.75 -5.60
C SER A 131 2.75 -11.63 -6.83
N LYS A 132 1.60 -11.55 -7.50
CA LYS A 132 1.32 -12.28 -8.74
C LYS A 132 2.27 -11.86 -9.86
N TYR A 133 2.53 -10.54 -9.98
CA TYR A 133 3.52 -10.05 -10.95
C TYR A 133 4.91 -10.61 -10.68
N PHE A 134 5.35 -10.58 -9.43
CA PHE A 134 6.67 -11.12 -9.06
C PHE A 134 6.77 -12.63 -9.32
N THR A 135 5.73 -13.38 -8.99
CA THR A 135 5.70 -14.82 -9.21
C THR A 135 5.82 -15.13 -10.70
N MET A 136 5.04 -14.44 -11.54
CA MET A 136 5.07 -14.65 -12.98
C MET A 136 6.41 -14.21 -13.59
N ALA A 137 6.93 -13.06 -13.17
CA ALA A 137 8.22 -12.55 -13.63
C ALA A 137 9.36 -13.51 -13.30
N ARG A 138 9.36 -14.05 -12.09
CA ARG A 138 10.36 -15.04 -11.65
C ARG A 138 10.26 -16.31 -12.47
N LYS A 139 9.04 -16.80 -12.73
CA LYS A 139 8.80 -18.01 -13.52
C LYS A 139 9.40 -17.91 -14.92
N TYR A 140 9.26 -16.77 -15.55
CA TYR A 140 9.74 -16.55 -16.93
C TYR A 140 11.07 -15.80 -16.99
N ARG A 141 11.75 -15.62 -15.85
CA ARG A 141 13.06 -14.97 -15.73
C ARG A 141 13.10 -13.59 -16.37
N THR A 142 12.08 -12.81 -16.06
CA THR A 142 11.94 -11.44 -16.55
C THR A 142 11.60 -10.50 -15.37
N GLU A 143 11.47 -9.21 -15.65
CA GLU A 143 11.10 -8.22 -14.65
C GLU A 143 9.59 -7.93 -14.72
N PRO A 144 8.98 -7.59 -13.59
CA PRO A 144 7.53 -7.30 -13.57
C PRO A 144 7.10 -6.24 -14.58
N GLU A 145 7.92 -5.18 -14.76
CA GLU A 145 7.60 -4.05 -15.63
C GLU A 145 7.53 -4.42 -17.11
N VAL A 146 8.13 -5.54 -17.52
CA VAL A 146 8.15 -5.95 -18.93
C VAL A 146 7.12 -7.06 -19.25
N LEU A 147 6.36 -7.54 -18.26
CA LEU A 147 5.42 -8.64 -18.47
C LEU A 147 4.34 -8.34 -19.51
N TYR A 148 3.80 -7.12 -19.54
CA TYR A 148 2.85 -6.73 -20.57
C TYR A 148 3.45 -6.83 -21.96
N ALA A 149 4.63 -6.27 -22.16
CA ALA A 149 5.35 -6.32 -23.44
C ALA A 149 5.75 -7.75 -23.79
N PHE A 150 6.16 -8.53 -22.80
CA PHE A 150 6.52 -9.94 -22.96
C PHE A 150 5.33 -10.75 -23.48
N GLU A 151 4.16 -10.57 -22.90
CA GLU A 151 2.93 -11.23 -23.38
C GLU A 151 2.59 -10.79 -24.79
N ALA A 152 2.63 -9.50 -25.09
CA ALA A 152 2.33 -8.96 -26.41
C ALA A 152 3.28 -9.51 -27.48
N GLU A 153 4.57 -9.58 -27.19
CA GLU A 153 5.58 -10.12 -28.10
C GLU A 153 5.37 -11.61 -28.39
N ASN A 154 5.02 -12.38 -27.37
CA ASN A 154 4.76 -13.81 -27.55
C ASN A 154 3.45 -14.07 -28.29
N LYS A 155 2.43 -13.23 -28.12
CA LYS A 155 1.20 -13.28 -28.93
C LYS A 155 1.52 -13.06 -30.41
N ARG A 156 2.35 -12.06 -30.69
CA ARG A 156 2.80 -11.74 -32.05
C ARG A 156 3.55 -12.93 -32.68
N ARG A 157 4.46 -13.53 -31.93
CA ARG A 157 5.23 -14.69 -32.39
C ARG A 157 4.33 -15.90 -32.67
N LEU A 158 3.33 -16.12 -31.82
CA LEU A 158 2.38 -17.21 -32.04
C LEU A 158 1.56 -16.99 -33.31
N GLU A 159 1.10 -15.76 -33.54
CA GLU A 159 0.35 -15.41 -34.75
C GLU A 159 1.19 -15.65 -36.01
N GLU A 160 2.47 -15.23 -35.99
CA GLU A 160 3.40 -15.47 -37.10
C GLU A 160 3.56 -16.96 -37.40
N LEU A 161 3.76 -17.78 -36.38
CA LEU A 161 3.93 -19.23 -36.54
C LEU A 161 2.66 -19.90 -37.04
N GLN A 162 1.49 -19.45 -36.59
CA GLN A 162 0.19 -19.96 -37.06
C GLN A 162 -0.07 -19.57 -38.52
N ASN A 163 0.31 -18.36 -38.90
CA ASN A 163 0.20 -17.91 -40.29
C ASN A 163 1.11 -18.72 -41.21
N ASP A 164 2.33 -18.99 -40.81
CA ASP A 164 3.28 -19.82 -41.55
C ASP A 164 2.79 -21.26 -41.68
N GLU A 165 2.16 -21.81 -40.64
CA GLU A 165 1.55 -23.13 -40.68
C GLU A 165 0.41 -23.17 -41.69
N ASN A 166 -0.44 -22.13 -41.73
CA ASN A 166 -1.54 -22.03 -42.67
C ASN A 166 -1.07 -21.91 -44.13
N LEU A 167 0.06 -21.23 -44.35
CA LEU A 167 0.66 -21.09 -45.71
C LEU A 167 1.24 -22.40 -46.24
N ASP A 168 1.70 -23.28 -45.36
CA ASP A 168 2.26 -24.58 -45.69
C ASP A 168 1.17 -25.67 -45.89
N ALA A 169 -0.05 -25.37 -45.54
CA ALA A 169 -1.19 -26.26 -45.70
C ALA A 169 -1.80 -26.13 -47.17
#